data_69e416771d70ebe05d2171a915c2c97c
#
_entry.id   69e416771d70ebe05d2171a915c2c97c
#
_cell.length_a   1.000
_cell.length_b   1.000
_cell.length_c   1.000
_cell.angle_alpha   90.00
_cell.angle_beta   90.00
_cell.angle_gamma   90.00
#
_symmetry.space_group_name_H-M   'P 1'
#
loop_
_entity.id
_entity.type
_entity.pdbx_description
1 polymer ?
#
loop_
_entity_poly.entity_id
_entity_poly.type
_entity_poly.pdbx_seq_one_letter_code
_entity_poly.pdbx_strand_id
1 'polypeptide(L)'
;MKLKILSLTLISQMVFSDIDFIDRIAVIVDEGIIMESEVNKALERAISNLKQSNAQIPPKEFLFERVIEGMIMDEILLQKGEQFGVRISDQELNETLNDIASAEGLTVKEFKEKLEKEGESFKAFRESVKNEYVKRRVQSGLVRPKIVVSEQEIKNYIDSSEGENLISTEFKIDQILIKVPSNSDKKMIKEYENKAIEISNELNNGLSFEEAIMKYSDLKDEDNFGGLYWKKRSEIPSLFEKEIISMEKGEVSNPIKSGAGFHLIKLTDLRGDAIQIEKQSLVQHILIETSEIRSPKQAKDLINSLYERAKNEDLAILARVYSDDPGSKMDGGKLDWAPEGVYDKAFEKVIKKSEINVISEPFESAFGWHILKVLERREKNITNDIVKDKAYGALFNRKFQEQLQNTLEEIRAEAFVDIKISSI
;
A
#
# COMPACT_ATOMS: atom_id res chain seq x y z
N MET A 1 -87.40 -47.65 26.81
CA MET A 1 -87.00 -46.81 25.71
C MET A 1 -86.04 -45.76 26.28
N LYS A 2 -84.68 -45.95 26.10
CA LYS A 2 -83.65 -45.08 26.69
C LYS A 2 -83.15 -44.13 25.63
N LEU A 3 -83.39 -42.84 25.81
CA LEU A 3 -82.91 -41.77 24.93
C LEU A 3 -81.47 -41.42 25.28
N LYS A 4 -80.53 -41.64 24.35
CA LYS A 4 -79.13 -41.21 24.50
C LYS A 4 -79.00 -39.78 23.95
N ILE A 5 -78.68 -38.87 24.87
CA ILE A 5 -78.34 -37.52 24.51
C ILE A 5 -76.85 -37.51 24.09
N LEU A 6 -76.57 -37.13 22.81
CA LEU A 6 -75.26 -37.01 22.28
C LEU A 6 -74.80 -35.54 22.48
N SER A 7 -73.86 -35.30 23.43
CA SER A 7 -73.29 -34.01 23.67
C SER A 7 -72.17 -33.72 22.64
N LEU A 8 -72.36 -32.74 21.76
CA LEU A 8 -71.44 -32.32 20.78
C LEU A 8 -70.56 -31.20 21.39
N THR A 9 -69.34 -31.54 21.82
CA THR A 9 -68.37 -30.59 22.30
C THR A 9 -67.67 -29.91 21.10
N LEU A 10 -67.95 -28.63 20.87
CA LEU A 10 -67.31 -27.77 19.86
C LEU A 10 -65.96 -27.32 20.42
N ILE A 11 -64.88 -27.96 19.98
CA ILE A 11 -63.51 -27.49 20.27
C ILE A 11 -63.22 -26.31 19.33
N SER A 12 -63.29 -25.12 19.89
CA SER A 12 -62.79 -23.91 19.22
C SER A 12 -61.27 -23.99 19.15
N GLN A 13 -60.72 -24.29 17.97
CA GLN A 13 -59.30 -24.07 17.69
C GLN A 13 -59.04 -22.55 17.57
N MET A 14 -58.44 -21.98 18.62
CA MET A 14 -57.82 -20.67 18.50
C MET A 14 -56.62 -20.80 17.53
N VAL A 15 -56.79 -20.32 16.32
CA VAL A 15 -55.71 -20.06 15.40
C VAL A 15 -54.95 -18.85 15.98
N PHE A 16 -53.81 -19.14 16.61
CA PHE A 16 -52.83 -18.10 16.84
C PHE A 16 -52.29 -17.69 15.47
N SER A 17 -52.79 -16.59 14.94
CA SER A 17 -52.14 -15.87 13.85
C SER A 17 -50.81 -15.42 14.41
N ASP A 18 -49.68 -15.92 13.84
CA ASP A 18 -48.39 -15.31 14.03
C ASP A 18 -48.54 -13.86 13.61
N ILE A 19 -48.38 -12.96 14.58
CA ILE A 19 -48.32 -11.54 14.31
C ILE A 19 -46.96 -11.36 13.62
N ASP A 20 -46.97 -11.26 12.29
CA ASP A 20 -45.82 -10.77 11.55
C ASP A 20 -45.47 -9.38 12.13
N PHE A 21 -44.38 -9.34 12.87
CA PHE A 21 -43.84 -8.06 13.36
C PHE A 21 -43.48 -7.24 12.15
N ILE A 22 -44.32 -6.27 11.78
CA ILE A 22 -43.99 -5.26 10.77
C ILE A 22 -42.86 -4.44 11.37
N ASP A 23 -41.69 -4.48 10.73
CA ASP A 23 -40.53 -3.68 11.12
C ASP A 23 -40.92 -2.17 11.06
N ARG A 24 -40.38 -1.38 11.98
CA ARG A 24 -40.71 0.04 12.09
C ARG A 24 -39.60 0.88 11.46
N ILE A 25 -40.01 2.00 10.84
CA ILE A 25 -39.08 2.99 10.35
C ILE A 25 -38.42 3.67 11.55
N ALA A 26 -37.11 3.56 11.65
CA ALA A 26 -36.28 4.21 12.67
C ALA A 26 -35.89 5.63 12.25
N VAL A 27 -35.44 5.80 11.00
CA VAL A 27 -35.00 7.07 10.47
C VAL A 27 -35.43 7.20 9.01
N ILE A 28 -35.84 8.40 8.60
CA ILE A 28 -36.01 8.78 7.21
C ILE A 28 -34.81 9.68 6.85
N VAL A 29 -34.12 9.36 5.75
CA VAL A 29 -32.97 10.12 5.27
C VAL A 29 -33.20 10.44 3.79
N ASP A 30 -33.52 11.69 3.45
CA ASP A 30 -33.92 12.11 2.11
C ASP A 30 -34.99 11.16 1.51
N GLU A 31 -34.66 10.35 0.48
CA GLU A 31 -35.55 9.37 -0.14
C GLU A 31 -35.43 7.96 0.46
N GLY A 32 -34.48 7.72 1.37
CA GLY A 32 -34.20 6.42 1.99
C GLY A 32 -34.81 6.27 3.38
N ILE A 33 -34.85 5.04 3.85
CA ILE A 33 -35.33 4.69 5.17
C ILE A 33 -34.36 3.72 5.87
N ILE A 34 -34.21 3.89 7.16
CA ILE A 34 -33.48 2.96 8.03
C ILE A 34 -34.49 2.31 8.94
N MET A 35 -34.49 0.98 8.99
CA MET A 35 -35.42 0.20 9.79
C MET A 35 -34.92 0.00 11.23
N GLU A 36 -35.83 -0.13 12.19
CA GLU A 36 -35.49 -0.37 13.60
C GLU A 36 -34.68 -1.66 13.79
N SER A 37 -35.01 -2.71 13.04
CA SER A 37 -34.25 -3.96 13.07
C SER A 37 -32.80 -3.81 12.59
N GLU A 38 -32.54 -2.89 11.64
CA GLU A 38 -31.19 -2.61 11.15
C GLU A 38 -30.38 -1.86 12.21
N VAL A 39 -31.00 -0.87 12.89
CA VAL A 39 -30.37 -0.15 14.00
C VAL A 39 -29.99 -1.10 15.12
N ASN A 40 -30.90 -2.01 15.50
CA ASN A 40 -30.65 -2.99 16.56
C ASN A 40 -29.48 -3.93 16.19
N LYS A 41 -29.44 -4.44 14.96
CA LYS A 41 -28.32 -5.26 14.48
C LYS A 41 -26.99 -4.49 14.46
N ALA A 42 -27.01 -3.22 14.04
CA ALA A 42 -25.81 -2.38 14.02
C ALA A 42 -25.31 -2.12 15.45
N LEU A 43 -26.21 -1.89 16.40
CA LEU A 43 -25.88 -1.71 17.81
C LEU A 43 -25.28 -2.99 18.44
N GLU A 44 -25.87 -4.16 18.15
CA GLU A 44 -25.33 -5.44 18.61
C GLU A 44 -23.92 -5.70 18.06
N ARG A 45 -23.68 -5.41 16.77
CA ARG A 45 -22.36 -5.51 16.16
C ARG A 45 -21.36 -4.55 16.80
N ALA A 46 -21.75 -3.30 17.05
CA ALA A 46 -20.90 -2.33 17.72
C ALA A 46 -20.48 -2.78 19.12
N ILE A 47 -21.43 -3.33 19.90
CA ILE A 47 -21.15 -3.89 21.24
C ILE A 47 -20.24 -5.11 21.14
N SER A 48 -20.48 -6.01 20.18
CA SER A 48 -19.64 -7.21 19.98
C SER A 48 -18.19 -6.83 19.65
N ASN A 49 -17.99 -5.87 18.73
CA ASN A 49 -16.66 -5.39 18.35
C ASN A 49 -15.91 -4.74 19.51
N LEU A 50 -16.60 -3.94 20.33
CA LEU A 50 -16.01 -3.35 21.55
C LEU A 50 -15.59 -4.43 22.55
N LYS A 51 -16.40 -5.48 22.73
CA LYS A 51 -16.06 -6.63 23.60
C LYS A 51 -14.84 -7.40 23.08
N GLN A 52 -14.77 -7.67 21.78
CA GLN A 52 -13.65 -8.38 21.18
C GLN A 52 -12.32 -7.61 21.28
N SER A 53 -12.38 -6.28 21.16
CA SER A 53 -11.20 -5.41 21.32
C SER A 53 -10.84 -5.07 22.77
N ASN A 54 -11.56 -5.66 23.77
CA ASN A 54 -11.43 -5.32 25.18
C ASN A 54 -11.58 -3.82 25.48
N ALA A 55 -12.31 -3.08 24.64
CA ALA A 55 -12.55 -1.66 24.82
C ALA A 55 -13.71 -1.43 25.81
N GLN A 56 -13.67 -0.32 26.53
CA GLN A 56 -14.76 0.06 27.43
C GLN A 56 -16.02 0.36 26.62
N ILE A 57 -17.14 -0.27 26.95
CA ILE A 57 -18.44 0.00 26.32
C ILE A 57 -18.98 1.32 26.88
N PRO A 58 -19.22 2.34 26.02
CA PRO A 58 -19.81 3.59 26.45
C PRO A 58 -21.27 3.41 26.92
N PRO A 59 -21.86 4.44 27.56
CA PRO A 59 -23.28 4.44 27.89
C PRO A 59 -24.14 4.12 26.66
N LYS A 60 -25.22 3.34 26.85
CA LYS A 60 -26.05 2.82 25.78
C LYS A 60 -26.61 3.92 24.88
N GLU A 61 -27.03 5.03 25.47
CA GLU A 61 -27.58 6.20 24.77
C GLU A 61 -26.53 6.80 23.83
N PHE A 62 -25.31 6.97 24.30
CA PHE A 62 -24.22 7.50 23.48
C PHE A 62 -23.82 6.58 22.32
N LEU A 63 -23.80 5.26 22.59
CA LEU A 63 -23.53 4.28 21.54
C LEU A 63 -24.63 4.26 20.49
N PHE A 64 -25.90 4.37 20.94
CA PHE A 64 -27.06 4.43 20.08
C PHE A 64 -27.03 5.67 19.13
N GLU A 65 -26.75 6.86 19.69
CA GLU A 65 -26.61 8.08 18.88
C GLU A 65 -25.50 7.94 17.82
N ARG A 66 -24.35 7.40 18.20
CA ARG A 66 -23.24 7.20 17.26
C ARG A 66 -23.56 6.19 16.17
N VAL A 67 -24.28 5.11 16.50
CA VAL A 67 -24.69 4.11 15.50
C VAL A 67 -25.70 4.72 14.53
N ILE A 68 -26.71 5.45 15.01
CA ILE A 68 -27.68 6.11 14.14
C ILE A 68 -27.01 7.15 13.24
N GLU A 69 -26.17 8.03 13.75
CA GLU A 69 -25.47 9.02 12.92
C GLU A 69 -24.57 8.35 11.87
N GLY A 70 -23.92 7.26 12.23
CA GLY A 70 -23.14 6.45 11.25
C GLY A 70 -24.03 5.88 10.15
N MET A 71 -25.20 5.32 10.49
CA MET A 71 -26.14 4.77 9.50
C MET A 71 -26.76 5.87 8.62
N ILE A 72 -27.08 7.04 9.18
CA ILE A 72 -27.57 8.19 8.42
C ILE A 72 -26.52 8.63 7.40
N MET A 73 -25.26 8.76 7.82
CA MET A 73 -24.15 9.15 6.93
C MET A 73 -23.94 8.11 5.82
N ASP A 74 -24.01 6.82 6.18
CA ASP A 74 -23.89 5.73 5.21
C ASP A 74 -25.00 5.81 4.15
N GLU A 75 -26.23 6.06 4.56
CA GLU A 75 -27.39 6.21 3.65
C GLU A 75 -27.23 7.42 2.72
N ILE A 76 -26.82 8.59 3.25
CA ILE A 76 -26.52 9.80 2.46
C ILE A 76 -25.45 9.50 1.39
N LEU A 77 -24.37 8.81 1.77
CA LEU A 77 -23.28 8.49 0.86
C LEU A 77 -23.72 7.49 -0.22
N LEU A 78 -24.55 6.51 0.11
CA LEU A 78 -25.08 5.55 -0.87
C LEU A 78 -26.02 6.22 -1.85
N GLN A 79 -26.91 7.09 -1.41
CA GLN A 79 -27.80 7.87 -2.29
C GLN A 79 -27.00 8.80 -3.22
N LYS A 80 -25.97 9.49 -2.69
CA LYS A 80 -25.06 10.26 -3.55
C LYS A 80 -24.30 9.37 -4.54
N GLY A 81 -23.96 8.14 -4.15
CA GLY A 81 -23.37 7.16 -5.04
C GLY A 81 -24.29 6.80 -6.21
N GLU A 82 -25.56 6.58 -5.95
CA GLU A 82 -26.57 6.33 -6.98
C GLU A 82 -26.76 7.56 -7.89
N GLN A 83 -26.86 8.74 -7.30
CA GLN A 83 -27.00 10.00 -8.02
C GLN A 83 -25.83 10.27 -8.97
N PHE A 84 -24.61 9.97 -8.54
CA PHE A 84 -23.40 10.15 -9.35
C PHE A 84 -23.10 8.97 -10.27
N GLY A 85 -23.92 7.92 -10.26
CA GLY A 85 -23.71 6.71 -11.06
C GLY A 85 -22.47 5.90 -10.65
N VAL A 86 -22.03 6.00 -9.39
CA VAL A 86 -20.89 5.25 -8.87
C VAL A 86 -21.26 3.79 -8.77
N ARG A 87 -20.51 2.94 -9.47
CA ARG A 87 -20.70 1.48 -9.46
C ARG A 87 -19.37 0.78 -9.36
N ILE A 88 -19.40 -0.41 -8.82
CA ILE A 88 -18.29 -1.37 -8.86
C ILE A 88 -18.66 -2.46 -9.87
N SER A 89 -17.74 -2.85 -10.72
CA SER A 89 -17.94 -3.99 -11.62
C SER A 89 -17.87 -5.31 -10.82
N ASP A 90 -18.50 -6.37 -11.37
CA ASP A 90 -18.40 -7.69 -10.75
C ASP A 90 -16.96 -8.21 -10.68
N GLN A 91 -16.12 -7.84 -11.63
CA GLN A 91 -14.72 -8.19 -11.61
C GLN A 91 -13.99 -7.53 -10.44
N GLU A 92 -14.07 -6.20 -10.29
CA GLU A 92 -13.45 -5.45 -9.19
C GLU A 92 -13.95 -5.94 -7.81
N LEU A 93 -15.25 -6.22 -7.70
CA LEU A 93 -15.82 -6.76 -6.45
C LEU A 93 -15.27 -8.16 -6.12
N ASN A 94 -15.13 -9.03 -7.13
CA ASN A 94 -14.56 -10.36 -6.93
C ASN A 94 -13.05 -10.29 -6.59
N GLU A 95 -12.30 -9.38 -7.20
CA GLU A 95 -10.90 -9.10 -6.85
C GLU A 95 -10.80 -8.64 -5.38
N THR A 96 -11.63 -7.67 -4.97
CA THR A 96 -11.67 -7.19 -3.58
C THR A 96 -12.01 -8.31 -2.59
N LEU A 97 -12.98 -9.19 -2.91
CA LEU A 97 -13.34 -10.34 -2.08
C LEU A 97 -12.21 -11.36 -1.99
N ASN A 98 -11.47 -11.55 -3.09
CA ASN A 98 -10.30 -12.42 -3.10
C ASN A 98 -9.17 -11.87 -2.22
N ASP A 99 -8.93 -10.55 -2.28
CA ASP A 99 -7.93 -9.90 -1.43
C ASP A 99 -8.28 -10.01 0.06
N ILE A 100 -9.56 -9.83 0.41
CA ILE A 100 -10.04 -10.00 1.80
C ILE A 100 -9.82 -11.44 2.27
N ALA A 101 -10.22 -12.43 1.47
CA ALA A 101 -10.01 -13.83 1.81
C ALA A 101 -8.53 -14.18 1.94
N SER A 102 -7.70 -13.70 1.00
CA SER A 102 -6.25 -13.93 0.98
C SER A 102 -5.54 -13.32 2.18
N ALA A 103 -6.00 -12.16 2.68
CA ALA A 103 -5.46 -11.55 3.90
C ALA A 103 -5.63 -12.43 5.15
N GLU A 104 -6.64 -13.33 5.14
CA GLU A 104 -6.85 -14.35 6.17
C GLU A 104 -6.21 -15.72 5.82
N GLY A 105 -5.48 -15.80 4.71
CA GLY A 105 -4.87 -17.05 4.22
C GLY A 105 -5.87 -18.03 3.64
N LEU A 106 -7.06 -17.58 3.23
CA LEU A 106 -8.16 -18.40 2.73
C LEU A 106 -8.43 -18.12 1.24
N THR A 107 -9.01 -19.10 0.55
CA THR A 107 -9.69 -18.87 -0.72
C THR A 107 -11.08 -18.26 -0.47
N VAL A 108 -11.67 -17.60 -1.47
CA VAL A 108 -13.04 -17.04 -1.37
C VAL A 108 -14.05 -18.11 -0.98
N LYS A 109 -13.86 -19.37 -1.43
CA LYS A 109 -14.74 -20.49 -1.09
C LYS A 109 -14.65 -20.84 0.41
N GLU A 110 -13.45 -20.98 0.92
CA GLU A 110 -13.21 -21.28 2.35
C GLU A 110 -13.68 -20.13 3.24
N PHE A 111 -13.47 -18.89 2.81
CA PHE A 111 -13.96 -17.71 3.49
C PHE A 111 -15.50 -17.68 3.55
N LYS A 112 -16.19 -18.02 2.46
CA LYS A 112 -17.64 -18.18 2.44
C LYS A 112 -18.11 -19.25 3.44
N GLU A 113 -17.47 -20.42 3.43
CA GLU A 113 -17.82 -21.52 4.36
C GLU A 113 -17.59 -21.13 5.83
N LYS A 114 -16.57 -20.31 6.12
CA LYS A 114 -16.30 -19.74 7.44
C LYS A 114 -17.42 -18.82 7.87
N LEU A 115 -17.82 -17.83 7.05
CA LEU A 115 -18.93 -16.91 7.37
C LEU A 115 -20.24 -17.65 7.64
N GLU A 116 -20.58 -18.66 6.80
CA GLU A 116 -21.80 -19.45 6.97
C GLU A 116 -21.78 -20.27 8.28
N LYS A 117 -20.63 -20.77 8.73
CA LYS A 117 -20.46 -21.44 10.03
C LYS A 117 -20.61 -20.47 11.21
N GLU A 118 -20.22 -19.23 11.03
CA GLU A 118 -20.37 -18.14 12.00
C GLU A 118 -21.81 -17.55 12.01
N GLY A 119 -22.69 -18.05 11.12
CA GLY A 119 -24.08 -17.60 11.00
C GLY A 119 -24.26 -16.34 10.15
N GLU A 120 -23.22 -15.94 9.42
CA GLU A 120 -23.26 -14.77 8.53
C GLU A 120 -23.55 -15.18 7.08
N SER A 121 -24.35 -14.35 6.38
CA SER A 121 -24.65 -14.58 4.97
C SER A 121 -23.56 -14.00 4.08
N PHE A 122 -22.92 -14.85 3.27
CA PHE A 122 -21.95 -14.37 2.26
C PHE A 122 -22.54 -13.36 1.29
N LYS A 123 -23.85 -13.48 0.96
CA LYS A 123 -24.54 -12.49 0.12
C LYS A 123 -24.61 -11.12 0.80
N ALA A 124 -24.94 -11.09 2.10
CA ALA A 124 -24.97 -9.85 2.87
C ALA A 124 -23.57 -9.25 3.01
N PHE A 125 -22.57 -10.08 3.23
CA PHE A 125 -21.15 -9.64 3.26
C PHE A 125 -20.72 -9.04 1.93
N ARG A 126 -21.00 -9.70 0.80
CA ARG A 126 -20.71 -9.18 -0.55
C ARG A 126 -21.36 -7.83 -0.80
N GLU A 127 -22.61 -7.64 -0.38
CA GLU A 127 -23.31 -6.37 -0.51
C GLU A 127 -22.69 -5.29 0.40
N SER A 128 -22.27 -5.64 1.62
CA SER A 128 -21.57 -4.68 2.50
C SER A 128 -20.23 -4.21 1.91
N VAL A 129 -19.46 -5.11 1.29
CA VAL A 129 -18.20 -4.76 0.59
C VAL A 129 -18.48 -3.82 -0.59
N LYS A 130 -19.53 -4.08 -1.36
CA LYS A 130 -19.97 -3.21 -2.46
C LYS A 130 -20.35 -1.83 -1.95
N ASN A 131 -21.15 -1.74 -0.90
CA ASN A 131 -21.58 -0.48 -0.31
C ASN A 131 -20.40 0.33 0.24
N GLU A 132 -19.45 -0.34 0.90
CA GLU A 132 -18.24 0.30 1.39
C GLU A 132 -17.36 0.86 0.26
N TYR A 133 -17.28 0.14 -0.87
CA TYR A 133 -16.60 0.63 -2.07
C TYR A 133 -17.28 1.90 -2.61
N VAL A 134 -18.61 1.88 -2.75
CA VAL A 134 -19.38 3.04 -3.24
C VAL A 134 -19.16 4.24 -2.32
N LYS A 135 -19.30 4.07 -1.00
CA LYS A 135 -19.07 5.14 -0.02
C LYS A 135 -17.68 5.76 -0.16
N ARG A 136 -16.63 4.95 -0.19
CA ARG A 136 -15.24 5.45 -0.37
C ARG A 136 -15.06 6.19 -1.69
N ARG A 137 -15.65 5.70 -2.76
CA ARG A 137 -15.53 6.34 -4.07
C ARG A 137 -16.25 7.68 -4.13
N VAL A 138 -17.43 7.78 -3.50
CA VAL A 138 -18.16 9.04 -3.32
C VAL A 138 -17.35 10.03 -2.48
N GLN A 139 -16.86 9.62 -1.31
CA GLN A 139 -16.01 10.45 -0.45
C GLN A 139 -14.79 10.97 -1.21
N SER A 140 -14.08 10.07 -1.90
CA SER A 140 -12.92 10.44 -2.70
C SER A 140 -13.27 11.42 -3.82
N GLY A 141 -14.40 11.20 -4.53
CA GLY A 141 -14.88 12.08 -5.60
C GLY A 141 -15.26 13.48 -5.13
N LEU A 142 -15.87 13.59 -3.95
CA LEU A 142 -16.28 14.86 -3.35
C LEU A 142 -15.09 15.66 -2.77
N VAL A 143 -14.08 14.97 -2.24
CA VAL A 143 -12.99 15.58 -1.47
C VAL A 143 -11.78 15.92 -2.34
N ARG A 144 -11.33 14.99 -3.20
CA ARG A 144 -10.11 15.18 -4.01
C ARG A 144 -10.05 16.47 -4.81
N PRO A 145 -11.13 16.89 -5.49
CA PRO A 145 -11.13 18.14 -6.27
C PRO A 145 -10.97 19.41 -5.43
N LYS A 146 -11.27 19.33 -4.13
CA LYS A 146 -11.16 20.44 -3.18
C LYS A 146 -9.73 20.60 -2.60
N ILE A 147 -8.84 19.63 -2.86
CA ILE A 147 -7.49 19.62 -2.29
C ILE A 147 -6.48 20.20 -3.26
N VAL A 148 -5.78 21.22 -2.81
CA VAL A 148 -4.64 21.80 -3.52
C VAL A 148 -3.43 21.74 -2.60
N VAL A 149 -2.34 21.13 -3.08
CA VAL A 149 -1.04 21.13 -2.41
C VAL A 149 -0.08 21.96 -3.27
N SER A 150 0.37 23.09 -2.75
CA SER A 150 1.27 23.99 -3.47
C SER A 150 2.73 23.57 -3.32
N GLU A 151 3.56 23.97 -4.28
CA GLU A 151 5.03 23.77 -4.23
C GLU A 151 5.67 24.41 -2.97
N GLN A 152 5.10 25.54 -2.49
CA GLN A 152 5.60 26.17 -1.27
C GLN A 152 5.30 25.34 -0.03
N GLU A 153 4.13 24.70 0.05
CA GLU A 153 3.80 23.79 1.15
C GLU A 153 4.68 22.55 1.12
N ILE A 154 4.93 21.98 -0.06
CA ILE A 154 5.86 20.85 -0.22
C ILE A 154 7.24 21.23 0.30
N LYS A 155 7.76 22.39 -0.13
CA LYS A 155 9.06 22.88 0.34
C LYS A 155 9.08 23.08 1.87
N ASN A 156 8.09 23.76 2.43
CA ASN A 156 8.01 24.01 3.86
C ASN A 156 7.92 22.70 4.66
N TYR A 157 7.20 21.70 4.12
CA TYR A 157 7.10 20.39 4.74
C TYR A 157 8.44 19.64 4.72
N ILE A 158 9.15 19.67 3.58
CA ILE A 158 10.49 19.06 3.45
C ILE A 158 11.47 19.68 4.45
N ASP A 159 11.40 21.00 4.63
CA ASP A 159 12.29 21.76 5.53
C ASP A 159 11.89 21.64 7.01
N SER A 160 10.75 20.96 7.32
CA SER A 160 10.29 20.75 8.70
C SER A 160 10.91 19.50 9.32
N SER A 161 10.90 19.42 10.67
CA SER A 161 11.33 18.22 11.39
C SER A 161 10.50 16.97 11.04
N GLU A 162 9.22 17.14 10.66
CA GLU A 162 8.36 16.07 10.20
C GLU A 162 8.80 15.56 8.82
N GLY A 163 9.13 16.48 7.91
CA GLY A 163 9.66 16.17 6.59
C GLY A 163 11.03 15.51 6.65
N GLU A 164 11.95 16.02 7.49
CA GLU A 164 13.25 15.37 7.73
C GLU A 164 13.08 13.91 8.18
N ASN A 165 12.14 13.62 9.06
CA ASN A 165 11.86 12.26 9.52
C ASN A 165 11.27 11.36 8.42
N LEU A 166 10.45 11.91 7.52
CA LEU A 166 9.87 11.16 6.41
C LEU A 166 10.91 10.79 5.34
N ILE A 167 11.91 11.66 5.16
CA ILE A 167 12.91 11.59 4.12
C ILE A 167 14.20 10.92 4.60
N SER A 168 14.35 10.78 5.93
CA SER A 168 15.60 10.32 6.53
C SER A 168 16.02 8.93 6.05
N THR A 169 17.28 8.81 5.70
CA THR A 169 17.96 7.53 5.50
C THR A 169 17.83 6.68 6.76
N GLU A 170 17.43 5.43 6.60
CA GLU A 170 17.48 4.43 7.67
C GLU A 170 18.77 3.62 7.52
N PHE A 171 19.44 3.44 8.62
CA PHE A 171 20.72 2.74 8.73
C PHE A 171 20.50 1.39 9.39
N LYS A 172 20.98 0.33 8.76
CA LYS A 172 21.07 -0.99 9.40
C LYS A 172 22.45 -1.12 10.02
N ILE A 173 22.48 -1.21 11.34
CA ILE A 173 23.71 -1.11 12.13
C ILE A 173 23.85 -2.37 12.96
N ASP A 174 25.00 -2.99 12.94
CA ASP A 174 25.40 -4.04 13.87
C ASP A 174 26.43 -3.50 14.85
N GLN A 175 26.45 -4.02 16.09
CA GLN A 175 27.29 -3.50 17.18
C GLN A 175 27.97 -4.61 17.97
N ILE A 176 29.23 -4.39 18.29
CA ILE A 176 29.97 -5.14 19.32
C ILE A 176 30.19 -4.19 20.50
N LEU A 177 29.79 -4.61 21.70
CA LEU A 177 30.09 -3.88 22.94
C LEU A 177 31.08 -4.67 23.78
N ILE A 178 32.17 -4.01 24.16
CA ILE A 178 33.14 -4.49 25.11
C ILE A 178 32.93 -3.71 26.39
N LYS A 179 32.24 -4.29 27.38
CA LYS A 179 31.90 -3.65 28.64
C LYS A 179 33.13 -3.37 29.47
N VAL A 180 33.21 -2.15 30.01
CA VAL A 180 34.25 -1.79 31.00
C VAL A 180 33.56 -1.68 32.36
N PRO A 181 34.01 -2.46 33.39
CA PRO A 181 33.46 -2.35 34.72
C PRO A 181 33.57 -0.92 35.27
N SER A 182 32.53 -0.45 35.97
CA SER A 182 32.43 0.94 36.47
C SER A 182 33.50 1.31 37.48
N ASN A 183 34.13 0.34 38.12
CA ASN A 183 35.23 0.52 39.08
C ASN A 183 36.64 0.36 38.44
N SER A 184 36.76 0.34 37.11
CA SER A 184 38.03 0.19 36.41
C SER A 184 38.92 1.43 36.56
N ASP A 185 40.19 1.22 36.87
CA ASP A 185 41.19 2.26 36.84
C ASP A 185 41.66 2.62 35.42
N LYS A 186 42.48 3.64 35.30
CA LYS A 186 42.98 4.09 33.97
C LYS A 186 43.77 3.01 33.22
N LYS A 187 44.46 2.12 33.94
CA LYS A 187 45.23 1.04 33.33
C LYS A 187 44.33 -0.04 32.74
N MET A 188 43.32 -0.44 33.51
CA MET A 188 42.31 -1.39 33.06
C MET A 188 41.51 -0.82 31.84
N ILE A 189 41.10 0.46 31.89
CA ILE A 189 40.40 1.08 30.74
C ILE A 189 41.29 0.99 29.49
N LYS A 190 42.59 1.23 29.59
CA LYS A 190 43.53 1.11 28.47
C LYS A 190 43.67 -0.31 27.93
N GLU A 191 43.60 -1.32 28.79
CA GLU A 191 43.61 -2.74 28.40
C GLU A 191 42.32 -3.07 27.57
N TYR A 192 41.17 -2.60 27.97
CA TYR A 192 39.91 -2.76 27.21
C TYR A 192 39.94 -2.02 25.87
N GLU A 193 40.53 -0.81 25.83
CA GLU A 193 40.75 -0.06 24.59
C GLU A 193 41.64 -0.85 23.61
N ASN A 194 42.76 -1.39 24.10
CA ASN A 194 43.64 -2.20 23.28
C ASN A 194 42.92 -3.46 22.75
N LYS A 195 42.11 -4.12 23.59
CA LYS A 195 41.28 -5.24 23.16
C LYS A 195 40.29 -4.84 22.02
N ALA A 196 39.68 -3.67 22.11
CA ALA A 196 38.79 -3.19 21.06
C ALA A 196 39.56 -2.93 19.74
N ILE A 197 40.78 -2.40 19.82
CA ILE A 197 41.68 -2.20 18.68
C ILE A 197 42.10 -3.55 18.07
N GLU A 198 42.40 -4.54 18.87
CA GLU A 198 42.75 -5.89 18.40
C GLU A 198 41.58 -6.50 17.63
N ILE A 199 40.35 -6.40 18.14
CA ILE A 199 39.14 -6.90 17.46
C ILE A 199 38.92 -6.15 16.14
N SER A 200 39.10 -4.83 16.12
CA SER A 200 39.02 -4.05 14.90
C SER A 200 40.02 -4.51 13.83
N ASN A 201 41.26 -4.85 14.26
CA ASN A 201 42.28 -5.41 13.38
C ASN A 201 41.92 -6.82 12.86
N GLU A 202 41.35 -7.70 13.71
CA GLU A 202 40.88 -9.01 13.27
C GLU A 202 39.78 -8.89 12.21
N LEU A 203 38.81 -7.94 12.38
CA LEU A 203 37.76 -7.63 11.43
C LEU A 203 38.33 -7.15 10.07
N ASN A 204 39.31 -6.26 10.11
CA ASN A 204 39.99 -5.78 8.90
C ASN A 204 40.82 -6.88 8.21
N ASN A 205 41.23 -7.92 8.95
CA ASN A 205 41.95 -9.08 8.42
C ASN A 205 41.06 -10.25 7.99
N GLY A 206 39.70 -10.02 7.94
CA GLY A 206 38.75 -10.95 7.34
C GLY A 206 37.92 -11.78 8.34
N LEU A 207 37.98 -11.51 9.65
CA LEU A 207 37.00 -12.06 10.59
C LEU A 207 35.61 -11.47 10.27
N SER A 208 34.57 -12.31 10.17
CA SER A 208 33.23 -11.82 9.96
C SER A 208 32.72 -11.08 11.20
N PHE A 209 31.87 -10.03 10.97
CA PHE A 209 31.37 -9.24 12.09
C PHE A 209 30.45 -10.08 12.98
N GLU A 210 29.67 -10.99 12.39
CA GLU A 210 28.80 -11.92 13.09
C GLU A 210 29.61 -12.88 14.02
N GLU A 211 30.74 -13.43 13.55
CA GLU A 211 31.63 -14.25 14.39
C GLU A 211 32.25 -13.42 15.51
N ALA A 212 32.62 -12.16 15.22
CA ALA A 212 33.18 -11.26 16.22
C ALA A 212 32.13 -10.86 17.30
N ILE A 213 30.84 -10.67 16.93
CA ILE A 213 29.74 -10.47 17.89
C ILE A 213 29.67 -11.67 18.84
N MET A 214 29.62 -12.89 18.31
CA MET A 214 29.52 -14.12 19.13
C MET A 214 30.73 -14.31 20.06
N LYS A 215 31.90 -13.96 19.58
CA LYS A 215 33.18 -14.21 20.30
C LYS A 215 33.47 -13.14 21.35
N TYR A 216 33.15 -11.87 21.07
CA TYR A 216 33.65 -10.74 21.82
C TYR A 216 32.59 -9.80 22.43
N SER A 217 31.34 -9.79 21.90
CA SER A 217 30.35 -8.87 22.39
C SER A 217 29.81 -9.25 23.76
N ASP A 218 29.73 -8.27 24.65
CA ASP A 218 29.03 -8.36 25.93
C ASP A 218 27.53 -8.02 25.84
N LEU A 219 27.05 -7.62 24.64
CA LEU A 219 25.63 -7.54 24.32
C LEU A 219 25.19 -8.93 23.84
N LYS A 220 24.57 -9.67 24.76
CA LYS A 220 23.93 -10.95 24.44
C LYS A 220 22.43 -10.80 24.62
N ASP A 221 21.79 -10.12 23.69
CA ASP A 221 20.34 -10.21 23.56
C ASP A 221 20.03 -11.51 22.81
N GLU A 222 19.28 -12.40 23.45
CA GLU A 222 18.95 -13.74 22.92
C GLU A 222 18.20 -13.66 21.59
N ASP A 223 17.51 -12.54 21.30
CA ASP A 223 16.74 -12.36 20.08
C ASP A 223 17.47 -11.68 18.91
N ASN A 224 18.66 -11.07 19.08
CA ASN A 224 19.24 -10.18 18.07
C ASN A 224 20.76 -10.13 17.90
N PHE A 225 21.54 -11.01 18.49
CA PHE A 225 23.02 -11.09 18.33
C PHE A 225 23.72 -9.71 18.25
N GLY A 226 23.25 -8.71 19.01
CA GLY A 226 23.84 -7.36 19.03
C GLY A 226 23.48 -6.48 17.83
N GLY A 227 22.58 -6.93 16.91
CA GLY A 227 22.13 -6.14 15.77
C GLY A 227 21.25 -4.96 16.21
N LEU A 228 21.61 -3.77 15.79
CA LEU A 228 20.72 -2.62 15.80
C LEU A 228 19.90 -2.69 14.52
N TYR A 229 18.57 -2.81 14.65
CA TYR A 229 17.64 -2.80 13.52
C TYR A 229 17.81 -1.54 12.69
N TRP A 230 17.03 -1.46 11.62
CA TRP A 230 16.89 -0.25 10.86
C TRP A 230 16.55 0.92 11.79
N LYS A 231 17.42 1.94 11.81
CA LYS A 231 17.31 3.15 12.62
C LYS A 231 17.30 4.37 11.73
N LYS A 232 16.35 5.27 11.95
CA LYS A 232 16.42 6.62 11.38
C LYS A 232 17.57 7.38 12.03
N ARG A 233 18.07 8.40 11.35
CA ARG A 233 19.13 9.27 11.88
C ARG A 233 18.81 9.78 13.29
N SER A 234 17.57 10.25 13.52
CA SER A 234 17.10 10.75 14.83
C SER A 234 17.03 9.68 15.92
N GLU A 235 17.03 8.41 15.59
CA GLU A 235 17.00 7.26 16.52
C GLU A 235 18.39 6.72 16.84
N ILE A 236 19.42 7.21 16.15
CA ILE A 236 20.81 6.83 16.38
C ILE A 236 21.31 7.64 17.58
N PRO A 237 21.91 6.99 18.59
CA PRO A 237 22.54 7.71 19.69
C PRO A 237 23.56 8.74 19.17
N SER A 238 23.53 9.95 19.70
CA SER A 238 24.40 11.07 19.25
C SER A 238 25.91 10.72 19.27
N LEU A 239 26.29 9.79 20.13
CA LEU A 239 27.67 9.28 20.21
C LEU A 239 28.12 8.57 18.92
N PHE A 240 27.19 7.91 18.20
CA PHE A 240 27.47 7.13 17.01
C PHE A 240 27.11 7.85 15.72
N GLU A 241 26.28 8.90 15.81
CA GLU A 241 25.69 9.58 14.66
C GLU A 241 26.73 10.08 13.67
N LYS A 242 27.77 10.77 14.16
CA LYS A 242 28.81 11.35 13.29
C LYS A 242 29.60 10.29 12.54
N GLU A 243 29.90 9.17 13.21
CA GLU A 243 30.66 8.09 12.61
C GLU A 243 29.83 7.39 11.55
N ILE A 244 28.59 6.99 11.89
CA ILE A 244 27.70 6.24 10.99
C ILE A 244 27.38 7.02 9.70
N ILE A 245 27.20 8.34 9.80
CA ILE A 245 26.89 9.18 8.62
C ILE A 245 28.07 9.24 7.65
N SER A 246 29.30 9.11 8.16
CA SER A 246 30.52 9.16 7.33
C SER A 246 30.93 7.80 6.77
N MET A 247 30.33 6.68 7.26
CA MET A 247 30.69 5.33 6.87
C MET A 247 30.07 4.92 5.54
N GLU A 248 30.80 4.10 4.78
CA GLU A 248 30.28 3.38 3.62
C GLU A 248 29.62 2.07 4.02
N LYS A 249 28.72 1.54 3.16
CA LYS A 249 28.08 0.23 3.38
C LYS A 249 29.16 -0.87 3.49
N GLY A 250 29.10 -1.63 4.58
CA GLY A 250 30.04 -2.70 4.92
C GLY A 250 31.21 -2.25 5.80
N GLU A 251 31.40 -0.97 5.98
CA GLU A 251 32.49 -0.41 6.79
C GLU A 251 32.27 -0.64 8.29
N VAL A 252 33.38 -0.78 9.01
CA VAL A 252 33.43 -0.94 10.49
C VAL A 252 34.11 0.27 11.10
N SER A 253 33.51 0.84 12.16
CA SER A 253 34.04 2.02 12.85
C SER A 253 35.34 1.71 13.59
N ASN A 254 36.11 2.76 13.90
CA ASN A 254 37.08 2.71 14.97
C ASN A 254 36.39 2.47 16.32
N PRO A 255 37.11 1.98 17.37
CA PRO A 255 36.53 1.82 18.70
C PRO A 255 35.99 3.14 19.27
N ILE A 256 34.70 3.20 19.56
CA ILE A 256 34.01 4.36 20.12
C ILE A 256 33.82 4.15 21.62
N LYS A 257 34.32 5.08 22.44
CA LYS A 257 34.22 4.99 23.89
C LYS A 257 32.88 5.57 24.39
N SER A 258 32.22 4.84 25.25
CA SER A 258 31.02 5.29 25.99
C SER A 258 31.16 5.12 27.49
N GLY A 259 30.12 5.45 28.25
CA GLY A 259 30.03 5.12 29.70
C GLY A 259 29.90 3.62 29.98
N ALA A 260 29.46 2.81 29.03
CA ALA A 260 29.31 1.36 29.13
C ALA A 260 30.57 0.60 28.75
N GLY A 261 31.45 1.20 27.94
CA GLY A 261 32.67 0.55 27.43
C GLY A 261 33.06 1.02 26.03
N PHE A 262 33.64 0.13 25.25
CA PHE A 262 34.02 0.39 23.85
C PHE A 262 33.09 -0.29 22.87
N HIS A 263 32.70 0.42 21.83
CA HIS A 263 31.81 -0.04 20.78
C HIS A 263 32.54 -0.12 19.45
N LEU A 264 32.28 -1.18 18.70
CA LEU A 264 32.60 -1.28 17.28
C LEU A 264 31.28 -1.39 16.54
N ILE A 265 31.09 -0.58 15.51
CA ILE A 265 29.83 -0.47 14.76
C ILE A 265 30.11 -0.81 13.31
N LYS A 266 29.25 -1.65 12.70
CA LYS A 266 29.26 -1.92 11.27
C LYS A 266 28.02 -1.33 10.63
N LEU A 267 28.19 -0.54 9.57
CA LEU A 267 27.10 -0.13 8.71
C LEU A 267 26.78 -1.24 7.72
N THR A 268 25.82 -2.09 8.08
CA THR A 268 25.51 -3.32 7.31
C THR A 268 24.73 -2.96 6.04
N ASP A 269 23.78 -2.02 6.13
CA ASP A 269 22.98 -1.58 4.99
C ASP A 269 22.43 -0.17 5.19
N LEU A 270 21.98 0.43 4.09
CA LEU A 270 21.35 1.75 4.00
C LEU A 270 20.06 1.61 3.21
N ARG A 271 18.96 2.14 3.70
CA ARG A 271 17.73 2.29 2.94
C ARG A 271 17.09 3.64 3.21
N GLY A 272 16.13 4.05 2.36
CA GLY A 272 15.54 5.38 2.43
C GLY A 272 16.16 6.27 1.36
N ASP A 273 16.10 7.57 1.53
CA ASP A 273 16.38 8.55 0.48
C ASP A 273 17.87 8.86 0.23
N ALA A 274 18.76 7.89 0.52
CA ALA A 274 20.10 7.94 -0.07
C ALA A 274 19.97 8.09 -1.59
N ILE A 275 20.87 8.83 -2.23
CA ILE A 275 20.86 9.17 -3.65
C ILE A 275 20.24 8.05 -4.50
N GLN A 276 19.05 8.30 -5.00
CA GLN A 276 18.34 7.39 -5.90
C GLN A 276 18.75 7.70 -7.33
N ILE A 277 19.61 6.84 -7.87
CA ILE A 277 20.04 6.91 -9.26
C ILE A 277 19.26 5.91 -10.07
N GLU A 278 18.51 6.40 -11.03
CA GLU A 278 17.71 5.59 -11.94
C GLU A 278 18.43 5.47 -13.28
N LYS A 279 18.66 4.23 -13.74
CA LYS A 279 19.17 3.95 -15.06
C LYS A 279 18.05 4.04 -16.06
N GLN A 280 18.13 4.97 -16.99
CA GLN A 280 17.12 5.20 -18.01
C GLN A 280 17.69 4.92 -19.40
N SER A 281 16.84 4.42 -20.28
CA SER A 281 17.14 4.23 -21.70
C SER A 281 16.20 5.04 -22.57
N LEU A 282 16.75 5.66 -23.60
CA LEU A 282 16.00 6.30 -24.68
C LEU A 282 15.95 5.33 -25.85
N VAL A 283 14.76 4.91 -26.26
CA VAL A 283 14.57 3.86 -27.23
C VAL A 283 13.78 4.36 -28.42
N GLN A 284 14.09 3.83 -29.59
CA GLN A 284 13.32 3.98 -30.80
C GLN A 284 12.92 2.60 -31.30
N HIS A 285 11.65 2.40 -31.69
CA HIS A 285 11.15 1.09 -32.08
C HIS A 285 10.14 1.14 -33.23
N ILE A 286 9.88 -0.01 -33.80
CA ILE A 286 8.73 -0.28 -34.66
C ILE A 286 7.96 -1.46 -34.05
N LEU A 287 6.65 -1.30 -33.92
CA LEU A 287 5.71 -2.35 -33.55
C LEU A 287 4.90 -2.77 -34.77
N ILE A 288 4.77 -4.07 -35.00
CA ILE A 288 3.85 -4.67 -35.97
C ILE A 288 2.91 -5.59 -35.21
N GLU A 289 1.67 -5.15 -35.05
CA GLU A 289 0.61 -5.91 -34.37
C GLU A 289 0.02 -6.99 -35.27
N THR A 290 -0.47 -8.06 -34.66
CA THR A 290 -1.36 -9.04 -35.31
C THR A 290 -2.80 -8.54 -35.23
N SER A 291 -3.59 -8.73 -36.27
CA SER A 291 -4.99 -8.29 -36.33
C SER A 291 -5.82 -9.25 -37.17
N GLU A 292 -7.12 -9.00 -37.26
CA GLU A 292 -8.01 -9.80 -38.13
C GLU A 292 -7.56 -9.80 -39.62
N ILE A 293 -6.89 -8.72 -40.04
CA ILE A 293 -6.39 -8.57 -41.43
C ILE A 293 -4.89 -8.85 -41.54
N ARG A 294 -4.17 -9.07 -40.48
CA ARG A 294 -2.72 -9.39 -40.49
C ARG A 294 -2.43 -10.59 -39.57
N SER A 295 -2.20 -11.73 -40.17
CA SER A 295 -1.86 -12.96 -39.45
C SER A 295 -0.49 -12.84 -38.75
N PRO A 296 -0.22 -13.69 -37.71
CA PRO A 296 1.08 -13.71 -37.02
C PRO A 296 2.26 -13.92 -37.96
N LYS A 297 2.07 -14.75 -38.99
CA LYS A 297 3.11 -14.98 -40.03
C LYS A 297 3.39 -13.71 -40.84
N GLN A 298 2.33 -13.02 -41.29
CA GLN A 298 2.48 -11.77 -42.05
C GLN A 298 3.13 -10.68 -41.22
N ALA A 299 2.79 -10.57 -39.93
CA ALA A 299 3.43 -9.62 -39.01
C ALA A 299 4.93 -9.91 -38.86
N LYS A 300 5.30 -11.19 -38.69
CA LYS A 300 6.68 -11.64 -38.62
C LYS A 300 7.45 -11.39 -39.90
N ASP A 301 6.86 -11.71 -41.05
CA ASP A 301 7.49 -11.49 -42.34
C ASP A 301 7.73 -9.99 -42.61
N LEU A 302 6.75 -9.15 -42.25
CA LEU A 302 6.85 -7.71 -42.38
C LEU A 302 7.97 -7.11 -41.47
N ILE A 303 8.01 -7.51 -40.20
CA ILE A 303 9.04 -6.96 -39.25
C ILE A 303 10.45 -7.43 -39.72
N ASN A 304 10.61 -8.65 -40.24
CA ASN A 304 11.87 -9.12 -40.78
C ASN A 304 12.29 -8.28 -41.99
N SER A 305 11.36 -7.96 -42.90
CA SER A 305 11.63 -7.08 -44.03
C SER A 305 12.03 -5.67 -43.58
N LEU A 306 11.36 -5.13 -42.56
CA LEU A 306 11.69 -3.82 -41.99
C LEU A 306 13.06 -3.84 -41.31
N TYR A 307 13.43 -4.92 -40.64
CA TYR A 307 14.75 -5.10 -40.04
C TYR A 307 15.87 -5.02 -41.11
N GLU A 308 15.72 -5.73 -42.22
CA GLU A 308 16.70 -5.67 -43.31
C GLU A 308 16.79 -4.29 -43.95
N ARG A 309 15.67 -3.60 -44.09
CA ARG A 309 15.64 -2.20 -44.58
C ARG A 309 16.28 -1.23 -43.62
N ALA A 310 16.02 -1.38 -42.31
CA ALA A 310 16.54 -0.50 -41.27
C ALA A 310 18.07 -0.51 -41.17
N LYS A 311 18.76 -1.52 -41.74
CA LYS A 311 20.23 -1.52 -41.84
C LYS A 311 20.75 -0.43 -42.78
N ASN A 312 19.94 0.08 -43.71
CA ASN A 312 20.32 1.05 -44.71
C ASN A 312 19.38 2.28 -44.78
N GLU A 313 18.20 2.20 -44.14
CA GLU A 313 17.21 3.26 -44.10
C GLU A 313 17.06 3.79 -42.67
N ASP A 314 16.59 5.02 -42.55
CA ASP A 314 16.35 5.62 -41.23
C ASP A 314 15.15 4.94 -40.52
N LEU A 315 15.39 4.40 -39.34
CA LEU A 315 14.36 3.72 -38.54
C LEU A 315 13.18 4.66 -38.24
N ALA A 316 13.41 5.99 -38.10
CA ALA A 316 12.33 6.95 -37.86
C ALA A 316 11.36 7.06 -39.05
N ILE A 317 11.89 7.02 -40.26
CA ILE A 317 11.07 7.04 -41.49
C ILE A 317 10.24 5.77 -41.57
N LEU A 318 10.86 4.61 -41.34
CA LEU A 318 10.18 3.32 -41.34
C LEU A 318 9.09 3.25 -40.27
N ALA A 319 9.36 3.76 -39.06
CA ALA A 319 8.42 3.80 -37.97
C ALA A 319 7.16 4.64 -38.31
N ARG A 320 7.35 5.84 -38.87
CA ARG A 320 6.21 6.70 -39.27
C ARG A 320 5.30 6.03 -40.30
N VAL A 321 5.88 5.24 -41.18
CA VAL A 321 5.12 4.56 -42.26
C VAL A 321 4.47 3.28 -41.76
N TYR A 322 5.21 2.44 -41.05
CA TYR A 322 4.84 1.05 -40.81
C TYR A 322 4.48 0.71 -39.38
N SER A 323 4.93 1.47 -38.38
CA SER A 323 4.64 1.14 -36.99
C SER A 323 3.14 1.20 -36.69
N ASP A 324 2.66 0.23 -35.93
CA ASP A 324 1.30 0.18 -35.42
C ASP A 324 1.19 0.82 -34.02
N ASP A 325 2.31 1.23 -33.40
CA ASP A 325 2.31 1.92 -32.11
C ASP A 325 1.80 3.37 -32.24
N PRO A 326 0.59 3.69 -31.78
CA PRO A 326 0.03 5.02 -31.91
C PRO A 326 0.76 6.08 -31.06
N GLY A 327 1.44 5.64 -30.00
CA GLY A 327 2.11 6.53 -29.04
C GLY A 327 3.42 7.10 -29.58
N SER A 328 4.17 6.32 -30.39
CA SER A 328 5.49 6.74 -30.88
C SER A 328 5.59 6.87 -32.40
N LYS A 329 4.62 6.34 -33.14
CA LYS A 329 4.65 6.34 -34.63
C LYS A 329 4.96 7.71 -35.24
N MET A 330 4.25 8.76 -34.79
CA MET A 330 4.38 10.12 -35.33
C MET A 330 5.75 10.74 -34.99
N ASP A 331 6.36 10.31 -33.89
CA ASP A 331 7.70 10.73 -33.46
C ASP A 331 8.80 9.80 -34.02
N GLY A 332 8.47 9.03 -35.06
CA GLY A 332 9.42 8.13 -35.73
C GLY A 332 9.80 6.93 -34.87
N GLY A 333 8.89 6.47 -34.02
CA GLY A 333 9.09 5.33 -33.12
C GLY A 333 9.88 5.66 -31.86
N LYS A 334 10.15 6.94 -31.57
CA LYS A 334 10.91 7.36 -30.40
C LYS A 334 10.01 7.33 -29.16
N LEU A 335 10.43 6.60 -28.16
CA LEU A 335 9.83 6.56 -26.83
C LEU A 335 10.51 7.60 -25.93
N ASP A 336 9.82 8.01 -24.87
CA ASP A 336 10.42 8.85 -23.83
C ASP A 336 11.48 8.09 -23.04
N TRP A 337 12.29 8.84 -22.26
CA TRP A 337 13.21 8.26 -21.31
C TRP A 337 12.46 7.40 -20.29
N ALA A 338 12.80 6.13 -20.23
CA ALA A 338 12.16 5.21 -19.30
C ALA A 338 13.18 4.42 -18.47
N PRO A 339 12.89 4.21 -17.18
CA PRO A 339 13.68 3.34 -16.33
C PRO A 339 13.47 1.86 -16.64
N GLU A 340 14.30 1.01 -16.07
CA GLU A 340 14.09 -0.44 -16.12
C GLU A 340 12.77 -0.84 -15.46
N GLY A 341 12.03 -1.78 -16.06
CA GLY A 341 10.79 -2.34 -15.53
C GLY A 341 9.50 -1.66 -16.01
N VAL A 342 9.59 -0.63 -16.85
CA VAL A 342 8.42 0.05 -17.43
C VAL A 342 7.82 -0.71 -18.60
N TYR A 343 8.67 -1.36 -19.41
CA TYR A 343 8.23 -2.06 -20.60
C TYR A 343 7.93 -3.54 -20.35
N ASP A 344 7.28 -4.18 -21.31
CA ASP A 344 7.09 -5.64 -21.32
C ASP A 344 8.41 -6.40 -21.12
N LYS A 345 8.36 -7.55 -20.47
CA LYS A 345 9.56 -8.34 -20.13
C LYS A 345 10.42 -8.72 -21.33
N ALA A 346 9.79 -9.01 -22.48
CA ALA A 346 10.53 -9.35 -23.70
C ALA A 346 11.23 -8.12 -24.26
N PHE A 347 10.56 -6.97 -24.25
CA PHE A 347 11.09 -5.68 -24.69
C PHE A 347 12.27 -5.22 -23.81
N GLU A 348 12.11 -5.27 -22.47
CA GLU A 348 13.15 -4.97 -21.50
C GLU A 348 14.41 -5.84 -21.68
N LYS A 349 14.22 -7.13 -21.89
CA LYS A 349 15.33 -8.07 -22.14
C LYS A 349 16.15 -7.68 -23.35
N VAL A 350 15.51 -7.17 -24.41
CA VAL A 350 16.20 -6.72 -25.62
C VAL A 350 16.91 -5.39 -25.38
N ILE A 351 16.26 -4.42 -24.71
CA ILE A 351 16.90 -3.17 -24.33
C ILE A 351 18.21 -3.43 -23.55
N LYS A 352 18.18 -4.30 -22.55
CA LYS A 352 19.36 -4.62 -21.71
C LYS A 352 20.53 -5.18 -22.49
N LYS A 353 20.25 -5.95 -23.55
CA LYS A 353 21.28 -6.61 -24.36
C LYS A 353 21.77 -5.76 -25.55
N SER A 354 20.98 -4.78 -25.98
CA SER A 354 21.29 -3.99 -27.16
C SER A 354 22.43 -3.02 -26.92
N GLU A 355 23.34 -2.90 -27.87
CA GLU A 355 24.31 -1.80 -27.89
C GLU A 355 23.65 -0.51 -28.35
N ILE A 356 24.22 0.62 -27.95
CA ILE A 356 23.72 1.95 -28.35
C ILE A 356 23.85 2.11 -29.88
N ASN A 357 22.79 2.61 -30.52
CA ASN A 357 22.67 2.83 -31.96
C ASN A 357 22.71 1.56 -32.84
N VAL A 358 22.62 0.37 -32.25
CA VAL A 358 22.49 -0.88 -32.98
C VAL A 358 21.02 -1.30 -33.01
N ILE A 359 20.53 -1.72 -34.19
CA ILE A 359 19.15 -2.21 -34.34
C ILE A 359 19.12 -3.65 -33.86
N SER A 360 18.14 -3.98 -32.98
CA SER A 360 17.93 -5.33 -32.48
C SER A 360 17.43 -6.27 -33.59
N GLU A 361 17.70 -7.56 -33.42
CA GLU A 361 16.96 -8.56 -34.20
C GLU A 361 15.45 -8.47 -33.87
N PRO A 362 14.58 -8.89 -34.82
CA PRO A 362 13.15 -8.98 -34.57
C PRO A 362 12.81 -9.88 -33.39
N PHE A 363 11.94 -9.41 -32.50
CA PHE A 363 11.47 -10.18 -31.34
C PHE A 363 9.97 -9.96 -31.10
N GLU A 364 9.36 -10.88 -30.40
CA GLU A 364 7.92 -10.86 -30.07
C GLU A 364 7.68 -10.48 -28.61
N SER A 365 6.68 -9.62 -28.38
CA SER A 365 6.17 -9.24 -27.06
C SER A 365 4.66 -9.56 -26.96
N ALA A 366 4.04 -9.22 -25.86
CA ALA A 366 2.59 -9.32 -25.70
C ALA A 366 1.80 -8.42 -26.69
N PHE A 367 2.44 -7.41 -27.27
CA PHE A 367 1.81 -6.45 -28.20
C PHE A 367 2.03 -6.79 -29.68
N GLY A 368 2.97 -7.65 -29.99
CA GLY A 368 3.30 -8.01 -31.36
C GLY A 368 4.80 -8.13 -31.63
N TRP A 369 5.20 -7.97 -32.89
CA TRP A 369 6.58 -8.05 -33.34
C TRP A 369 7.26 -6.69 -33.30
N HIS A 370 8.49 -6.65 -32.80
CA HIS A 370 9.29 -5.45 -32.67
C HIS A 370 10.67 -5.56 -33.29
N ILE A 371 11.20 -4.43 -33.70
CA ILE A 371 12.64 -4.11 -33.75
C ILE A 371 12.84 -2.84 -32.95
N LEU A 372 13.97 -2.70 -32.26
CA LEU A 372 14.29 -1.51 -31.51
C LEU A 372 15.76 -1.09 -31.68
N LYS A 373 16.03 0.16 -31.36
CA LYS A 373 17.36 0.75 -31.26
C LYS A 373 17.44 1.57 -29.98
N VAL A 374 18.39 1.25 -29.12
CA VAL A 374 18.72 2.09 -27.97
C VAL A 374 19.51 3.30 -28.46
N LEU A 375 18.94 4.47 -28.32
CA LEU A 375 19.57 5.72 -28.77
C LEU A 375 20.59 6.20 -27.77
N GLU A 376 20.24 6.14 -26.47
CA GLU A 376 21.05 6.69 -25.39
C GLU A 376 20.72 5.99 -24.06
N ARG A 377 21.68 5.98 -23.14
CA ARG A 377 21.48 5.59 -21.73
C ARG A 377 21.97 6.71 -20.83
N ARG A 378 21.27 6.91 -19.73
CA ARG A 378 21.68 7.88 -18.71
C ARG A 378 21.43 7.36 -17.30
N GLU A 379 22.14 7.93 -16.36
CA GLU A 379 21.81 7.83 -14.93
C GLU A 379 21.18 9.17 -14.51
N LYS A 380 19.95 9.10 -14.02
CA LYS A 380 19.21 10.27 -13.53
C LYS A 380 19.11 10.17 -12.01
N ASN A 381 19.58 11.19 -11.31
CA ASN A 381 19.32 11.32 -9.89
C ASN A 381 17.86 11.76 -9.68
N ILE A 382 17.05 10.87 -9.12
CA ILE A 382 15.61 11.10 -8.86
C ILE A 382 15.29 11.32 -7.39
N THR A 383 16.30 11.45 -6.54
CA THR A 383 16.14 11.63 -5.09
C THR A 383 15.16 12.76 -4.75
N ASN A 384 15.38 13.93 -5.37
CA ASN A 384 14.52 15.09 -5.11
C ASN A 384 13.07 14.88 -5.59
N ASP A 385 12.87 14.14 -6.67
CA ASP A 385 11.53 13.84 -7.19
C ASP A 385 10.79 12.93 -6.20
N ILE A 386 11.44 11.86 -5.70
CA ILE A 386 10.89 10.95 -4.69
C ILE A 386 10.58 11.68 -3.38
N VAL A 387 11.47 12.57 -2.94
CA VAL A 387 11.29 13.39 -1.74
C VAL A 387 10.05 14.26 -1.88
N LYS A 388 9.88 14.94 -3.02
CA LYS A 388 8.71 15.77 -3.30
C LYS A 388 7.42 14.94 -3.35
N ASP A 389 7.44 13.78 -3.99
CA ASP A 389 6.29 12.89 -4.08
C ASP A 389 5.83 12.39 -2.71
N LYS A 390 6.78 12.01 -1.84
CA LYS A 390 6.47 11.62 -0.46
C LYS A 390 5.89 12.79 0.35
N ALA A 391 6.48 13.96 0.25
CA ALA A 391 6.00 15.18 0.91
C ALA A 391 4.59 15.56 0.41
N TYR A 392 4.37 15.50 -0.91
CA TYR A 392 3.07 15.70 -1.51
C TYR A 392 2.04 14.70 -0.96
N GLY A 393 2.37 13.41 -0.94
CA GLY A 393 1.49 12.36 -0.42
C GLY A 393 1.11 12.57 1.05
N ALA A 394 2.07 12.95 1.89
CA ALA A 394 1.82 13.24 3.31
C ALA A 394 0.90 14.46 3.50
N LEU A 395 1.19 15.56 2.79
CA LEU A 395 0.37 16.76 2.80
C LEU A 395 -1.03 16.53 2.25
N PHE A 396 -1.12 15.80 1.12
CA PHE A 396 -2.40 15.44 0.51
C PHE A 396 -3.25 14.61 1.47
N ASN A 397 -2.68 13.59 2.11
CA ASN A 397 -3.42 12.73 3.05
C ASN A 397 -3.92 13.53 4.27
N ARG A 398 -3.11 14.44 4.81
CA ARG A 398 -3.53 15.32 5.91
C ARG A 398 -4.69 16.21 5.50
N LYS A 399 -4.56 16.92 4.38
CA LYS A 399 -5.63 17.78 3.85
C LYS A 399 -6.87 16.98 3.46
N PHE A 400 -6.69 15.73 2.98
CA PHE A 400 -7.81 14.87 2.67
C PHE A 400 -8.64 14.54 3.90
N GLN A 401 -8.01 14.19 5.02
CA GLN A 401 -8.73 13.88 6.26
C GLN A 401 -9.47 15.11 6.80
N GLU A 402 -8.84 16.28 6.80
CA GLU A 402 -9.45 17.54 7.22
C GLU A 402 -10.64 17.91 6.31
N GLN A 403 -10.46 17.86 5.00
CA GLN A 403 -11.50 18.19 4.03
C GLN A 403 -12.63 17.16 4.00
N LEU A 404 -12.32 15.87 4.26
CA LEU A 404 -13.32 14.82 4.38
C LEU A 404 -14.29 15.11 5.50
N GLN A 405 -13.78 15.45 6.70
CA GLN A 405 -14.61 15.79 7.84
C GLN A 405 -15.56 16.96 7.52
N ASN A 406 -15.02 18.05 6.98
CA ASN A 406 -15.82 19.21 6.58
C ASN A 406 -16.87 18.86 5.53
N THR A 407 -16.49 18.06 4.52
CA THR A 407 -17.42 17.64 3.45
C THR A 407 -18.53 16.73 3.98
N LEU A 408 -18.22 15.82 4.92
CA LEU A 408 -19.23 14.97 5.56
C LEU A 408 -20.21 15.82 6.40
N GLU A 409 -19.74 16.81 7.13
CA GLU A 409 -20.59 17.75 7.88
C GLU A 409 -21.49 18.58 6.94
N GLU A 410 -20.94 19.07 5.82
CA GLU A 410 -21.69 19.78 4.78
C GLU A 410 -22.86 18.91 4.24
N ILE A 411 -22.57 17.71 3.74
CA ILE A 411 -23.61 16.84 3.15
C ILE A 411 -24.62 16.35 4.20
N ARG A 412 -24.19 16.19 5.47
CA ARG A 412 -25.07 15.84 6.57
C ARG A 412 -26.06 16.99 6.90
N ALA A 413 -25.57 18.22 6.86
CA ALA A 413 -26.40 19.41 7.10
C ALA A 413 -27.39 19.69 5.98
N GLU A 414 -27.07 19.32 4.72
CA GLU A 414 -27.96 19.46 3.56
C GLU A 414 -29.07 18.40 3.52
N ALA A 415 -28.83 17.20 4.09
CA ALA A 415 -29.77 16.09 4.02
C ALA A 415 -30.98 16.30 4.94
N PHE A 416 -32.17 15.94 4.46
CA PHE A 416 -33.35 15.84 5.29
C PHE A 416 -33.27 14.57 6.15
N VAL A 417 -33.36 14.72 7.47
CA VAL A 417 -33.31 13.59 8.41
C VAL A 417 -34.42 13.73 9.43
N ASP A 418 -35.23 12.67 9.56
CA ASP A 418 -36.32 12.57 10.54
C ASP A 418 -36.18 11.28 11.36
N ILE A 419 -35.72 11.39 12.61
CA ILE A 419 -35.52 10.28 13.52
C ILE A 419 -36.83 9.98 14.26
N LYS A 420 -37.39 8.77 14.04
CA LYS A 420 -38.68 8.32 14.57
C LYS A 420 -38.57 7.54 15.87
N ILE A 421 -37.37 7.07 16.21
CA ILE A 421 -37.13 6.30 17.45
C ILE A 421 -36.35 7.14 18.45
N SER A 422 -36.76 7.09 19.72
CA SER A 422 -35.96 7.56 20.84
C SER A 422 -35.05 6.43 21.32
N SER A 423 -33.94 6.73 22.03
CA SER A 423 -33.01 5.77 22.62
C SER A 423 -33.74 4.63 23.32
N ILE A 424 -33.42 3.39 22.96
CA ILE A 424 -34.00 2.14 23.50
C ILE A 424 -33.47 1.87 24.91
#